data_cb40f2cadef6886c9773146de7f01c7b
#
_entry.id   cb40f2cadef6886c9773146de7f01c7b
#
_cell.length_a   1.000
_cell.length_b   1.000
_cell.length_c   1.000
_cell.angle_alpha   90.00
_cell.angle_beta   90.00
_cell.angle_gamma   90.00
#
_symmetry.space_group_name_H-M   'P 1'
#
loop_
_entity.id
_entity.type
_entity.pdbx_description
1 polymer ?
#
loop_
_entity_poly.entity_id
_entity_poly.type
_entity_poly.pdbx_seq_one_letter_code
_entity_poly.pdbx_strand_id
1 'polypeptide(L)'
;GLGDVYKRQIRNILYRKGKAVEILECYEPDFTLMNEWYKQLFGESEGKDNKGLFPASCIFSTDLHSMGQYIQEGERHLFETVVRFGPSQNENPVPYDEGNGDGLNFLAGKSMDFIRQQAMDGTLLAHVEGGVPNVTLRTGSVNEQTLGGLIYFFEYACGLSGYLLDVNPFDQPGVEAYKKNMFALLGKPGYEDLRQTLLGKLEK
;
A
#
# COMPACT_ATOMS: atom_id res chain seq x y z
N GLY A 1 -8.71 -18.30 2.70
CA GLY A 1 -8.82 -18.70 4.11
C GLY A 1 -9.48 -17.65 5.00
N LEU A 2 -9.55 -17.89 6.32
CA LEU A 2 -10.21 -16.95 7.26
C LEU A 2 -9.58 -15.53 7.23
N GLY A 3 -8.27 -15.41 6.98
CA GLY A 3 -7.57 -14.13 6.91
C GLY A 3 -8.11 -13.20 5.82
N ASP A 4 -8.49 -13.72 4.67
CA ASP A 4 -9.01 -12.95 3.54
C ASP A 4 -10.39 -12.36 3.87
N VAL A 5 -11.20 -13.14 4.58
CA VAL A 5 -12.55 -12.72 5.03
C VAL A 5 -12.42 -11.56 6.01
N TYR A 6 -11.53 -11.67 7.01
CA TYR A 6 -11.33 -10.61 8.00
C TYR A 6 -10.79 -9.32 7.37
N LYS A 7 -9.78 -9.41 6.49
CA LYS A 7 -9.22 -8.21 5.86
C LYS A 7 -10.27 -7.44 5.07
N ARG A 8 -11.04 -8.10 4.20
CA ARG A 8 -12.06 -7.43 3.40
C ARG A 8 -13.17 -6.79 4.24
N GLN A 9 -13.59 -7.47 5.34
CA GLN A 9 -14.59 -6.94 6.25
C GLN A 9 -14.05 -5.71 6.98
N ILE A 10 -12.81 -5.75 7.48
CA ILE A 10 -12.16 -4.63 8.17
C ILE A 10 -12.03 -3.43 7.22
N ARG A 11 -11.58 -3.63 5.98
CA ARG A 11 -11.48 -2.57 4.97
C ARG A 11 -12.82 -1.87 4.77
N ASN A 12 -13.88 -2.63 4.51
CA ASN A 12 -15.21 -2.08 4.28
C ASN A 12 -15.80 -1.42 5.54
N ILE A 13 -15.54 -1.96 6.73
CA ILE A 13 -15.94 -1.34 8.00
C ILE A 13 -15.22 0.00 8.19
N LEU A 14 -13.92 0.04 7.96
CA LEU A 14 -13.14 1.27 8.10
C LEU A 14 -13.56 2.32 7.06
N TYR A 15 -13.80 1.91 5.81
CA TYR A 15 -14.34 2.77 4.77
C TYR A 15 -15.67 3.41 5.19
N ARG A 16 -16.62 2.63 5.69
CA ARG A 16 -17.91 3.14 6.19
C ARG A 16 -17.78 4.03 7.44
N LYS A 17 -16.67 3.92 8.15
CA LYS A 17 -16.31 4.81 9.28
C LYS A 17 -15.55 6.06 8.85
N GLY A 18 -15.46 6.34 7.54
CA GLY A 18 -14.84 7.53 7.00
C GLY A 18 -13.32 7.43 6.77
N LYS A 19 -12.74 6.22 6.84
CA LYS A 19 -11.35 6.01 6.40
C LYS A 19 -11.33 5.90 4.88
N ALA A 20 -10.77 6.91 4.21
CA ALA A 20 -10.76 7.00 2.75
C ALA A 20 -9.46 6.45 2.12
N VAL A 21 -8.40 6.29 2.91
CA VAL A 21 -7.08 5.88 2.45
C VAL A 21 -6.63 4.63 3.20
N GLU A 22 -6.19 3.61 2.45
CA GLU A 22 -5.45 2.48 3.00
C GLU A 22 -4.00 2.57 2.57
N ILE A 23 -3.07 2.52 3.54
CA ILE A 23 -1.63 2.53 3.29
C ILE A 23 -1.09 1.12 3.49
N LEU A 24 -0.58 0.50 2.41
CA LEU A 24 0.16 -0.76 2.52
C LEU A 24 1.61 -0.45 2.89
N GLU A 25 2.10 -1.07 3.95
CA GLU A 25 3.41 -0.81 4.52
C GLU A 25 4.24 -2.07 4.63
N CYS A 26 5.52 -1.95 4.35
CA CYS A 26 6.48 -3.02 4.53
C CYS A 26 7.85 -2.46 4.93
N TYR A 27 8.59 -3.23 5.72
CA TYR A 27 9.97 -2.92 6.13
C TYR A 27 11.01 -3.70 5.33
N GLU A 28 10.61 -4.32 4.22
CA GLU A 28 11.49 -4.99 3.26
C GLU A 28 11.64 -4.10 2.03
N PRO A 29 12.84 -3.57 1.72
CA PRO A 29 13.05 -2.69 0.56
C PRO A 29 12.66 -3.35 -0.78
N ASP A 30 12.87 -4.66 -0.90
CA ASP A 30 12.53 -5.42 -2.11
C ASP A 30 11.02 -5.54 -2.35
N PHE A 31 10.20 -5.16 -1.37
CA PHE A 31 8.74 -5.16 -1.49
C PHE A 31 8.19 -3.96 -2.30
N THR A 32 9.03 -3.03 -2.72
CA THR A 32 8.61 -1.80 -3.42
C THR A 32 7.73 -2.08 -4.63
N LEU A 33 8.10 -3.04 -5.47
CA LEU A 33 7.29 -3.37 -6.66
C LEU A 33 5.94 -4.03 -6.29
N MET A 34 5.87 -4.75 -5.19
CA MET A 34 4.61 -5.28 -4.67
C MET A 34 3.69 -4.16 -4.18
N ASN A 35 4.25 -3.11 -3.59
CA ASN A 35 3.50 -1.91 -3.22
C ASN A 35 2.91 -1.21 -4.45
N GLU A 36 3.67 -1.09 -5.55
CA GLU A 36 3.17 -0.52 -6.81
C GLU A 36 2.07 -1.38 -7.41
N TRP A 37 2.27 -2.71 -7.44
CA TRP A 37 1.25 -3.65 -7.92
C TRP A 37 -0.02 -3.61 -7.07
N TYR A 38 0.10 -3.50 -5.75
CA TYR A 38 -1.04 -3.35 -4.83
C TYR A 38 -1.89 -2.12 -5.18
N LYS A 39 -1.25 -0.97 -5.42
CA LYS A 39 -1.94 0.26 -5.81
C LYS A 39 -2.68 0.09 -7.13
N GLN A 40 -2.05 -0.56 -8.12
CA GLN A 40 -2.69 -0.88 -9.37
C GLN A 40 -3.90 -1.78 -9.16
N LEU A 41 -3.73 -2.92 -8.49
CA LEU A 41 -4.78 -3.90 -8.26
C LEU A 41 -6.03 -3.28 -7.63
N PHE A 42 -5.87 -2.62 -6.50
CA PHE A 42 -7.01 -2.06 -5.76
C PHE A 42 -7.57 -0.79 -6.40
N GLY A 43 -6.71 0.07 -6.96
CA GLY A 43 -7.14 1.29 -7.65
C GLY A 43 -8.00 1.00 -8.87
N GLU A 44 -7.57 0.07 -9.72
CA GLU A 44 -8.31 -0.33 -10.91
C GLU A 44 -9.60 -1.08 -10.58
N SER A 45 -9.59 -1.90 -9.54
CA SER A 45 -10.71 -2.79 -9.22
C SER A 45 -11.80 -2.11 -8.41
N GLU A 46 -11.46 -1.26 -7.44
CA GLU A 46 -12.41 -0.68 -6.49
C GLU A 46 -12.77 0.78 -6.78
N GLY A 47 -11.90 1.54 -7.44
CA GLY A 47 -12.09 2.97 -7.70
C GLY A 47 -13.15 3.25 -8.76
N LYS A 48 -14.42 3.00 -8.46
CA LYS A 48 -15.55 3.10 -9.40
C LYS A 48 -16.78 3.73 -8.72
N ASP A 49 -17.67 4.32 -9.50
CA ASP A 49 -18.93 4.89 -9.00
C ASP A 49 -18.74 5.89 -7.85
N ASN A 50 -17.64 6.62 -7.85
CA ASN A 50 -17.22 7.51 -6.74
C ASN A 50 -17.08 6.79 -5.39
N LYS A 51 -16.78 5.49 -5.41
CA LYS A 51 -16.53 4.63 -4.24
C LYS A 51 -15.08 4.13 -4.25
N GLY A 52 -14.69 3.49 -3.17
CA GLY A 52 -13.42 2.80 -3.00
C GLY A 52 -12.44 3.51 -2.08
N LEU A 53 -11.56 2.71 -1.48
CA LEU A 53 -10.42 3.20 -0.72
C LEU A 53 -9.31 3.64 -1.67
N PHE A 54 -8.70 4.79 -1.40
CA PHE A 54 -7.50 5.18 -2.12
C PHE A 54 -6.31 4.31 -1.66
N PRO A 55 -5.71 3.51 -2.56
CA PRO A 55 -4.59 2.66 -2.20
C PRO A 55 -3.29 3.47 -2.23
N ALA A 56 -2.67 3.62 -1.07
CA ALA A 56 -1.34 4.20 -0.91
C ALA A 56 -0.35 3.13 -0.45
N SER A 57 0.94 3.45 -0.43
CA SER A 57 1.94 2.55 0.11
C SER A 57 3.16 3.30 0.65
N CYS A 58 3.87 2.67 1.59
CA CYS A 58 5.14 3.13 2.13
C CYS A 58 6.14 1.98 2.24
N ILE A 59 7.41 2.29 2.08
CA ILE A 59 8.53 1.42 2.47
C ILE A 59 9.22 2.05 3.67
N PHE A 60 9.05 1.46 4.80
CA PHE A 60 9.74 1.86 6.01
C PHE A 60 11.10 1.11 6.14
N SER A 61 12.15 1.74 6.67
CA SER A 61 12.21 3.05 7.38
C SER A 61 12.31 4.28 6.45
N THR A 62 12.51 4.11 5.14
CA THR A 62 12.75 5.23 4.21
C THR A 62 11.67 6.31 4.32
N ASP A 63 10.39 5.90 4.31
CA ASP A 63 9.26 6.83 4.31
C ASP A 63 8.83 7.30 5.71
N LEU A 64 9.53 6.87 6.79
CA LEU A 64 9.19 7.31 8.15
C LEU A 64 9.39 8.83 8.36
N HIS A 65 10.40 9.41 7.70
CA HIS A 65 10.69 10.86 7.79
C HIS A 65 9.83 11.72 6.87
N SER A 66 8.92 11.12 6.12
CA SER A 66 7.97 11.80 5.23
C SER A 66 6.55 11.39 5.58
N MET A 67 6.11 10.24 5.08
CA MET A 67 4.76 9.74 5.30
C MET A 67 4.49 9.35 6.77
N GLY A 68 5.50 8.86 7.50
CA GLY A 68 5.35 8.56 8.92
C GLY A 68 4.92 9.77 9.75
N GLN A 69 5.45 10.97 9.47
CA GLN A 69 5.01 12.21 10.13
C GLN A 69 3.52 12.50 9.85
N TYR A 70 3.08 12.35 8.59
CA TYR A 70 1.69 12.58 8.24
C TYR A 70 0.76 11.56 8.88
N ILE A 71 1.15 10.29 8.88
CA ILE A 71 0.39 9.21 9.51
C ILE A 71 0.24 9.49 11.01
N GLN A 72 1.32 9.92 11.69
CA GLN A 72 1.31 10.17 13.13
C GLN A 72 0.46 11.39 13.51
N GLU A 73 0.53 12.50 12.78
CA GLU A 73 -0.06 13.79 13.18
C GLU A 73 -1.02 14.43 12.16
N GLY A 74 -1.15 13.85 10.96
CA GLY A 74 -2.06 14.35 9.93
C GLY A 74 -3.53 14.02 10.18
N GLU A 75 -4.35 14.14 9.15
CA GLU A 75 -5.79 13.86 9.23
C GLU A 75 -6.07 12.37 9.46
N ARG A 76 -7.10 12.07 10.24
CA ARG A 76 -7.47 10.70 10.66
C ARG A 76 -8.39 9.97 9.68
N HIS A 77 -8.28 10.23 8.37
CA HIS A 77 -9.06 9.58 7.32
C HIS A 77 -8.38 8.33 6.71
N LEU A 78 -7.25 7.91 7.26
CA LEU A 78 -6.46 6.77 6.79
C LEU A 78 -6.37 5.62 7.81
N PHE A 79 -5.93 4.46 7.35
CA PHE A 79 -5.53 3.33 8.17
C PHE A 79 -4.38 2.57 7.49
N GLU A 80 -3.68 1.77 8.25
CA GLU A 80 -2.50 1.05 7.81
C GLU A 80 -2.75 -0.45 7.66
N THR A 81 -2.11 -1.05 6.68
CA THR A 81 -1.96 -2.50 6.52
C THR A 81 -0.48 -2.83 6.42
N VAL A 82 0.09 -3.37 7.49
CA VAL A 82 1.52 -3.70 7.58
C VAL A 82 1.75 -5.15 7.18
N VAL A 83 2.60 -5.40 6.19
CA VAL A 83 3.08 -6.75 5.87
C VAL A 83 4.31 -7.05 6.71
N ARG A 84 4.18 -8.01 7.61
CA ARG A 84 5.25 -8.46 8.50
C ARG A 84 5.74 -9.83 8.07
N PHE A 85 6.94 -9.87 7.51
CA PHE A 85 7.61 -11.11 7.18
C PHE A 85 8.18 -11.79 8.41
N GLY A 86 8.25 -13.12 8.38
CA GLY A 86 8.96 -13.91 9.36
C GLY A 86 10.46 -13.62 9.38
N PRO A 87 11.19 -14.20 10.34
CA PRO A 87 12.61 -13.91 10.52
C PRO A 87 13.43 -14.24 9.27
N SER A 88 14.45 -13.41 9.03
CA SER A 88 15.44 -13.67 7.98
C SER A 88 16.29 -14.89 8.35
N GLN A 89 16.71 -15.65 7.33
CA GLN A 89 17.67 -16.74 7.51
C GLN A 89 19.11 -16.23 7.65
N ASN A 90 19.37 -14.99 7.24
CA ASN A 90 20.68 -14.36 7.30
C ASN A 90 20.78 -13.50 8.56
N GLU A 91 21.54 -13.98 9.52
CA GLU A 91 21.91 -13.20 10.70
C GLU A 91 23.12 -12.32 10.37
N ASN A 92 22.90 -11.02 10.29
CA ASN A 92 23.97 -10.02 10.17
C ASN A 92 24.00 -9.23 11.49
N PRO A 93 24.76 -9.68 12.48
CA PRO A 93 24.83 -8.98 13.76
C PRO A 93 25.60 -7.66 13.63
N VAL A 94 25.15 -6.66 14.33
CA VAL A 94 25.84 -5.37 14.41
C VAL A 94 27.19 -5.58 15.14
N PRO A 95 28.32 -5.16 14.54
CA PRO A 95 29.62 -5.27 15.20
C PRO A 95 29.71 -4.33 16.41
N TYR A 96 30.55 -4.69 17.38
CA TYR A 96 30.92 -3.78 18.47
C TYR A 96 31.99 -2.80 17.97
N ASP A 97 31.87 -1.52 18.28
CA ASP A 97 32.87 -0.48 18.01
C ASP A 97 33.46 0.02 19.34
N GLU A 98 34.80 -0.13 19.52
CA GLU A 98 35.49 0.33 20.74
C GLU A 98 35.35 1.83 20.97
N GLY A 99 35.28 2.60 19.90
CA GLY A 99 35.13 4.06 19.94
C GLY A 99 33.73 4.53 20.29
N ASN A 100 32.70 3.71 20.00
CA ASN A 100 31.28 4.05 20.16
C ASN A 100 30.94 5.47 19.65
N GLY A 101 31.57 5.88 18.53
CA GLY A 101 31.48 7.24 18.04
C GLY A 101 30.08 7.67 17.59
N ASP A 102 29.23 6.71 17.22
CA ASP A 102 27.82 6.90 16.83
C ASP A 102 26.84 6.64 18.00
N GLY A 103 27.31 6.15 19.16
CA GLY A 103 26.47 5.80 20.29
C GLY A 103 25.65 4.53 20.13
N LEU A 104 25.91 3.69 19.09
CA LEU A 104 25.07 2.54 18.73
C LEU A 104 25.50 1.20 19.31
N ASN A 105 26.50 1.14 20.21
CA ASN A 105 26.95 -0.10 20.83
C ASN A 105 25.85 -0.86 21.60
N PHE A 106 24.75 -0.22 21.96
CA PHE A 106 23.58 -0.92 22.53
C PHE A 106 22.92 -1.88 21.53
N LEU A 107 23.23 -1.77 20.23
CA LEU A 107 22.80 -2.68 19.17
C LEU A 107 23.80 -3.80 18.92
N ALA A 108 25.03 -3.72 19.45
CA ALA A 108 26.07 -4.71 19.19
C ALA A 108 25.59 -6.14 19.51
N GLY A 109 25.87 -7.08 18.61
CA GLY A 109 25.42 -8.46 18.69
C GLY A 109 23.96 -8.71 18.35
N LYS A 110 23.14 -7.68 18.13
CA LYS A 110 21.76 -7.83 17.66
C LYS A 110 21.74 -7.98 16.15
N SER A 111 20.88 -8.86 15.62
CA SER A 111 20.74 -9.00 14.16
C SER A 111 20.00 -7.81 13.57
N MET A 112 20.26 -7.52 12.30
CA MET A 112 19.53 -6.51 11.55
C MET A 112 18.03 -6.82 11.50
N ASP A 113 17.67 -8.11 11.43
CA ASP A 113 16.27 -8.53 11.47
C ASP A 113 15.61 -8.17 12.82
N PHE A 114 16.28 -8.39 13.94
CA PHE A 114 15.79 -7.97 15.25
C PHE A 114 15.55 -6.46 15.30
N ILE A 115 16.50 -5.65 14.81
CA ILE A 115 16.40 -4.19 14.81
C ILE A 115 15.21 -3.75 13.95
N ARG A 116 15.06 -4.34 12.76
CA ARG A 116 13.91 -4.10 11.88
C ARG A 116 12.57 -4.41 12.55
N GLN A 117 12.48 -5.55 13.23
CA GLN A 117 11.26 -5.92 13.96
C GLN A 117 10.93 -4.92 15.08
N GLN A 118 11.95 -4.44 15.82
CA GLN A 118 11.72 -3.44 16.86
C GLN A 118 11.31 -2.08 16.29
N ALA A 119 11.87 -1.68 15.14
CA ALA A 119 11.45 -0.46 14.45
C ALA A 119 9.97 -0.56 14.03
N MET A 120 9.57 -1.69 13.48
CA MET A 120 8.17 -1.96 13.10
C MET A 120 7.23 -1.90 14.31
N ASP A 121 7.58 -2.58 15.40
CA ASP A 121 6.76 -2.62 16.60
C ASP A 121 6.64 -1.23 17.26
N GLY A 122 7.74 -0.47 17.32
CA GLY A 122 7.76 0.89 17.85
C GLY A 122 6.88 1.85 17.03
N THR A 123 6.98 1.80 15.71
CA THR A 123 6.16 2.61 14.80
C THR A 123 4.68 2.25 14.94
N LEU A 124 4.35 0.95 14.92
CA LEU A 124 2.98 0.47 15.06
C LEU A 124 2.34 0.98 16.36
N LEU A 125 3.06 0.87 17.48
CA LEU A 125 2.56 1.35 18.77
C LEU A 125 2.28 2.85 18.74
N ALA A 126 3.22 3.66 18.23
CA ALA A 126 3.06 5.10 18.13
C ALA A 126 1.84 5.50 17.27
N HIS A 127 1.69 4.89 16.09
CA HIS A 127 0.59 5.19 15.18
C HIS A 127 -0.77 4.78 15.76
N VAL A 128 -0.85 3.61 16.40
CA VAL A 128 -2.08 3.14 17.07
C VAL A 128 -2.45 4.04 18.24
N GLU A 129 -1.50 4.43 19.08
CA GLU A 129 -1.72 5.40 20.18
C GLU A 129 -2.13 6.77 19.63
N GLY A 130 -1.62 7.16 18.47
CA GLY A 130 -2.03 8.35 17.72
C GLY A 130 -3.42 8.25 17.08
N GLY A 131 -4.13 7.11 17.22
CA GLY A 131 -5.50 6.90 16.72
C GLY A 131 -5.58 6.43 15.27
N VAL A 132 -4.49 5.91 14.72
CA VAL A 132 -4.47 5.30 13.37
C VAL A 132 -4.74 3.80 13.48
N PRO A 133 -5.85 3.28 12.90
CA PRO A 133 -6.10 1.85 12.88
C PRO A 133 -5.02 1.12 12.08
N ASN A 134 -4.52 0.01 12.60
CA ASN A 134 -3.50 -0.80 11.97
C ASN A 134 -3.94 -2.26 11.85
N VAL A 135 -3.70 -2.84 10.68
CA VAL A 135 -3.93 -4.26 10.38
C VAL A 135 -2.59 -4.90 10.03
N THR A 136 -2.12 -5.84 10.82
CA THR A 136 -0.89 -6.56 10.55
C THR A 136 -1.16 -7.88 9.82
N LEU A 137 -0.57 -8.04 8.62
CA LEU A 137 -0.51 -9.30 7.88
C LEU A 137 0.80 -10.01 8.20
N ARG A 138 0.72 -11.08 8.99
CA ARG A 138 1.89 -11.91 9.32
C ARG A 138 2.05 -13.00 8.26
N THR A 139 3.25 -13.09 7.69
CA THR A 139 3.60 -14.05 6.64
C THR A 139 4.76 -14.94 7.08
N GLY A 140 5.12 -15.93 6.25
CA GLY A 140 6.40 -16.63 6.36
C GLY A 140 7.59 -15.75 5.99
N SER A 141 8.77 -16.35 5.93
CA SER A 141 9.99 -15.68 5.44
C SER A 141 9.83 -15.24 3.98
N VAL A 142 10.67 -14.29 3.55
CA VAL A 142 10.68 -13.82 2.15
C VAL A 142 11.15 -14.98 1.25
N ASN A 143 10.25 -15.49 0.45
CA ASN A 143 10.49 -16.51 -0.57
C ASN A 143 9.36 -16.53 -1.60
N GLU A 144 9.52 -17.31 -2.66
CA GLU A 144 8.58 -17.41 -3.79
C GLU A 144 7.20 -17.89 -3.35
N GLN A 145 7.14 -18.84 -2.41
CA GLN A 145 5.87 -19.37 -1.90
C GLN A 145 5.09 -18.31 -1.11
N THR A 146 5.77 -17.56 -0.26
CA THR A 146 5.16 -16.46 0.50
C THR A 146 4.69 -15.35 -0.44
N LEU A 147 5.50 -15.01 -1.46
CA LEU A 147 5.14 -14.01 -2.45
C LEU A 147 3.91 -14.44 -3.26
N GLY A 148 3.90 -15.66 -3.79
CA GLY A 148 2.73 -16.19 -4.51
C GLY A 148 1.47 -16.25 -3.64
N GLY A 149 1.64 -16.60 -2.36
CA GLY A 149 0.56 -16.57 -1.38
C GLY A 149 -0.01 -15.16 -1.15
N LEU A 150 0.84 -14.12 -1.08
CA LEU A 150 0.43 -12.74 -0.94
C LEU A 150 -0.29 -12.22 -2.20
N ILE A 151 0.21 -12.55 -3.38
CA ILE A 151 -0.44 -12.19 -4.65
C ILE A 151 -1.86 -12.75 -4.67
N TYR A 152 -2.01 -14.05 -4.48
CA TYR A 152 -3.33 -14.69 -4.45
C TYR A 152 -4.24 -14.10 -3.37
N PHE A 153 -3.69 -13.84 -2.17
CA PHE A 153 -4.42 -13.23 -1.07
C PHE A 153 -4.98 -11.86 -1.45
N PHE A 154 -4.17 -10.99 -2.03
CA PHE A 154 -4.61 -9.65 -2.40
C PHE A 154 -5.60 -9.66 -3.57
N GLU A 155 -5.38 -10.49 -4.60
CA GLU A 155 -6.32 -10.64 -5.72
C GLU A 155 -7.70 -11.11 -5.23
N TYR A 156 -7.71 -12.14 -4.40
CA TYR A 156 -8.96 -12.66 -3.85
C TYR A 156 -9.66 -11.66 -2.93
N ALA A 157 -8.89 -10.99 -2.05
CA ALA A 157 -9.42 -9.96 -1.16
C ALA A 157 -9.97 -8.76 -1.95
N CYS A 158 -9.31 -8.37 -3.03
CA CYS A 158 -9.72 -7.27 -3.91
C CYS A 158 -11.05 -7.57 -4.59
N GLY A 159 -11.18 -8.73 -5.24
CA GLY A 159 -12.43 -9.14 -5.89
C GLY A 159 -13.61 -9.14 -4.93
N LEU A 160 -13.41 -9.72 -3.75
CA LEU A 160 -14.47 -9.76 -2.73
C LEU A 160 -14.78 -8.39 -2.12
N SER A 161 -13.78 -7.53 -1.98
CA SER A 161 -13.98 -6.17 -1.46
C SER A 161 -14.74 -5.31 -2.47
N GLY A 162 -14.48 -5.44 -3.78
CA GLY A 162 -15.24 -4.79 -4.84
C GLY A 162 -16.73 -5.16 -4.79
N TYR A 163 -17.04 -6.44 -4.62
CA TYR A 163 -18.45 -6.86 -4.44
C TYR A 163 -19.11 -6.27 -3.19
N LEU A 164 -18.37 -6.12 -2.07
CA LEU A 164 -18.89 -5.47 -0.86
C LEU A 164 -19.11 -3.96 -1.01
N LEU A 165 -18.41 -3.34 -1.97
CA LEU A 165 -18.61 -1.95 -2.37
C LEU A 165 -19.73 -1.80 -3.42
N ASP A 166 -20.29 -2.90 -3.90
CA ASP A 166 -21.25 -2.91 -4.98
C ASP A 166 -20.70 -2.27 -6.27
N VAL A 167 -19.50 -2.71 -6.66
CA VAL A 167 -18.86 -2.36 -7.93
C VAL A 167 -18.37 -3.63 -8.64
N ASN A 168 -18.24 -3.58 -9.98
CA ASN A 168 -17.62 -4.68 -10.71
C ASN A 168 -16.08 -4.55 -10.62
N PRO A 169 -15.37 -5.46 -9.94
CA PRO A 169 -13.91 -5.37 -9.80
C PRO A 169 -13.15 -5.78 -11.08
N PHE A 170 -13.82 -6.29 -12.11
CA PHE A 170 -13.19 -6.91 -13.29
C PHE A 170 -13.27 -6.07 -14.57
N ASP A 171 -13.71 -4.83 -14.50
CA ASP A 171 -13.71 -3.90 -15.62
C ASP A 171 -12.95 -2.61 -15.27
N GLN A 172 -12.71 -1.75 -16.26
CA GLN A 172 -11.94 -0.50 -16.10
C GLN A 172 -12.58 0.64 -16.89
N PRO A 173 -13.86 1.01 -16.59
CA PRO A 173 -14.55 2.04 -17.40
C PRO A 173 -13.85 3.41 -17.34
N GLY A 174 -13.21 3.75 -16.22
CA GLY A 174 -12.55 5.05 -16.03
C GLY A 174 -11.39 5.32 -16.98
N VAL A 175 -10.64 4.28 -17.36
CA VAL A 175 -9.48 4.46 -18.26
C VAL A 175 -9.88 4.71 -19.72
N GLU A 176 -11.08 4.30 -20.13
CA GLU A 176 -11.55 4.46 -21.49
C GLU A 176 -11.74 5.94 -21.89
N ALA A 177 -12.14 6.79 -20.96
CA ALA A 177 -12.34 8.20 -21.20
C ALA A 177 -11.05 8.91 -21.63
N TYR A 178 -9.98 8.76 -20.86
CA TYR A 178 -8.71 9.41 -21.21
C TYR A 178 -8.01 8.76 -22.40
N LYS A 179 -8.16 7.44 -22.62
CA LYS A 179 -7.66 6.79 -23.84
C LYS A 179 -8.29 7.38 -25.10
N LYS A 180 -9.62 7.57 -25.10
CA LYS A 180 -10.32 8.23 -26.22
C LYS A 180 -9.82 9.65 -26.43
N ASN A 181 -9.64 10.42 -25.37
CA ASN A 181 -9.09 11.78 -25.46
C ASN A 181 -7.66 11.77 -26.02
N MET A 182 -6.80 10.85 -25.58
CA MET A 182 -5.45 10.70 -26.12
C MET A 182 -5.48 10.36 -27.62
N PHE A 183 -6.30 9.40 -28.03
CA PHE A 183 -6.44 9.06 -29.45
C PHE A 183 -6.88 10.25 -30.30
N ALA A 184 -7.84 11.04 -29.82
CA ALA A 184 -8.30 12.23 -30.49
C ALA A 184 -7.19 13.29 -30.60
N LEU A 185 -6.52 13.62 -29.50
CA LEU A 185 -5.44 14.63 -29.50
C LEU A 185 -4.24 14.23 -30.35
N LEU A 186 -3.92 12.93 -30.40
CA LEU A 186 -2.89 12.37 -31.30
C LEU A 186 -3.31 12.33 -32.77
N GLY A 187 -4.56 12.65 -33.11
CA GLY A 187 -5.05 12.69 -34.49
C GLY A 187 -5.35 11.32 -35.08
N LYS A 188 -5.73 10.33 -34.25
CA LYS A 188 -6.15 9.02 -34.75
C LYS A 188 -7.37 9.15 -35.66
N PRO A 189 -7.38 8.53 -36.86
CA PRO A 189 -8.52 8.56 -37.77
C PRO A 189 -9.82 8.11 -37.06
N GLY A 190 -10.93 8.84 -37.34
CA GLY A 190 -12.24 8.61 -36.74
C GLY A 190 -12.47 9.33 -35.40
N TYR A 191 -11.55 10.21 -34.97
CA TYR A 191 -11.66 11.01 -33.77
C TYR A 191 -11.60 12.53 -34.02
N GLU A 192 -11.83 12.97 -35.27
CA GLU A 192 -11.64 14.35 -35.71
C GLU A 192 -12.52 15.33 -34.92
N ASP A 193 -13.81 15.04 -34.78
CA ASP A 193 -14.78 15.89 -34.09
C ASP A 193 -14.43 16.02 -32.57
N LEU A 194 -14.07 14.90 -31.98
CA LEU A 194 -13.64 14.89 -30.58
C LEU A 194 -12.36 15.72 -30.38
N ARG A 195 -11.42 15.62 -31.34
CA ARG A 195 -10.18 16.40 -31.31
C ARG A 195 -10.47 17.90 -31.31
N GLN A 196 -11.32 18.38 -32.22
CA GLN A 196 -11.70 19.80 -32.26
C GLN A 196 -12.34 20.27 -30.96
N THR A 197 -13.22 19.45 -30.41
CA THR A 197 -13.88 19.73 -29.12
C THR A 197 -12.86 19.84 -27.98
N LEU A 198 -11.87 18.93 -27.92
CA LEU A 198 -10.86 18.92 -26.88
C LEU A 198 -9.89 20.11 -26.99
N LEU A 199 -9.45 20.44 -28.23
CA LEU A 199 -8.59 21.60 -28.46
C LEU A 199 -9.26 22.90 -27.99
N GLY A 200 -10.53 23.11 -28.36
CA GLY A 200 -11.29 24.27 -27.86
C GLY A 200 -11.52 24.33 -26.35
N LYS A 201 -11.36 23.22 -25.62
CA LYS A 201 -11.37 23.21 -24.16
C LYS A 201 -10.00 23.52 -23.53
N LEU A 202 -8.91 23.17 -24.23
CA LEU A 202 -7.53 23.40 -23.75
C LEU A 202 -7.08 24.86 -23.98
N GLU A 203 -7.73 25.60 -24.88
CA GLU A 203 -7.45 27.01 -25.17
C GLU A 203 -8.15 27.99 -24.23
N LYS A 204 -8.96 27.49 -23.29
CA LYS A 204 -9.65 28.27 -22.23
C LYS A 204 -8.90 28.22 -20.93
#